data_d7a74090e59e431760d54547974dd3f3
#
_entry.id   d7a74090e59e431760d54547974dd3f3
#
_cell.length_a   1.000
_cell.length_b   1.000
_cell.length_c   1.000
_cell.angle_alpha   90.00
_cell.angle_beta   90.00
_cell.angle_gamma   90.00
#
_symmetry.space_group_name_H-M   'P 1'
#
loop_
_entity.id
_entity.type
_entity.pdbx_description
1 polymer ?
#
loop_
_entity_poly.entity_id
_entity_poly.type
_entity_poly.pdbx_seq_one_letter_code
_entity_poly.pdbx_strand_id
1 'polypeptide(L)'
;MENLTNNTNFKPLTPDMHGLADYAFAVAAATVPTLLDADKKVIRIYQIVAGGVFLYGALSKHRYALKPVIPMDAHRKIDLANLTGIALLSGYKKIRKDNKSLAFNLALLGIGIVNVMLTDWNNKTT
;
A
#
# COMPACT_ATOMS: atom_id res chain seq x y z
N MET A 1 34.99 -11.30 12.87
CA MET A 1 33.96 -10.48 13.53
C MET A 1 32.95 -10.02 12.49
N GLU A 2 31.76 -10.51 12.60
CA GLU A 2 30.70 -10.10 11.72
C GLU A 2 30.40 -8.62 11.86
N ASN A 3 30.26 -7.97 10.74
CA ASN A 3 30.00 -6.55 10.70
C ASN A 3 28.66 -6.20 11.34
N LEU A 4 28.70 -5.82 12.60
CA LEU A 4 27.53 -5.26 13.28
C LEU A 4 27.03 -3.98 12.61
N THR A 5 27.87 -3.36 11.78
CA THR A 5 27.51 -2.15 11.02
C THR A 5 26.55 -2.41 9.86
N ASN A 6 26.38 -3.69 9.47
CA ASN A 6 25.47 -4.01 8.36
C ASN A 6 24.01 -4.21 8.81
N ASN A 7 23.73 -4.11 10.10
CA ASN A 7 22.39 -4.24 10.65
C ASN A 7 21.66 -2.91 10.81
N THR A 8 22.07 -1.88 10.06
CA THR A 8 21.36 -0.59 10.09
C THR A 8 20.05 -0.61 9.31
N ASN A 9 19.83 -1.65 8.49
CA ASN A 9 18.60 -1.77 7.69
C ASN A 9 17.64 -2.74 8.36
N PHE A 10 16.81 -2.19 9.26
CA PHE A 10 15.75 -2.96 9.88
C PHE A 10 14.61 -3.17 8.86
N LYS A 11 14.45 -4.40 8.40
CA LYS A 11 13.42 -4.79 7.43
C LYS A 11 12.71 -6.06 7.90
N PRO A 12 11.79 -5.92 8.86
CA PRO A 12 11.14 -7.06 9.49
C PRO A 12 10.08 -7.74 8.62
N LEU A 13 9.60 -7.08 7.55
CA LEU A 13 8.52 -7.63 6.74
C LEU A 13 9.08 -8.47 5.59
N THR A 14 8.58 -9.69 5.46
CA THR A 14 8.82 -10.52 4.28
C THR A 14 7.90 -10.07 3.14
N PRO A 15 8.19 -10.44 1.89
CA PRO A 15 7.26 -10.19 0.79
C PRO A 15 5.87 -10.78 1.02
N ASP A 16 5.78 -11.90 1.71
CA ASP A 16 4.48 -12.52 2.05
C ASP A 16 3.69 -11.64 3.03
N MET A 17 4.36 -11.13 4.06
CA MET A 17 3.73 -10.21 5.02
C MET A 17 3.33 -8.89 4.36
N HIS A 18 4.17 -8.39 3.45
CA HIS A 18 3.86 -7.20 2.67
C HIS A 18 2.60 -7.40 1.84
N GLY A 19 2.49 -8.54 1.14
CA GLY A 19 1.31 -8.87 0.34
C GLY A 19 0.04 -8.94 1.18
N LEU A 20 0.14 -9.51 2.38
CA LEU A 20 -0.99 -9.57 3.31
C LEU A 20 -1.40 -8.16 3.77
N ALA A 21 -0.42 -7.29 4.06
CA ALA A 21 -0.68 -5.90 4.42
C ALA A 21 -1.35 -5.13 3.27
N ASP A 22 -1.00 -5.42 2.03
CA ASP A 22 -1.63 -4.80 0.86
C ASP A 22 -3.12 -5.17 0.76
N TYR A 23 -3.48 -6.40 1.08
CA TYR A 23 -4.90 -6.78 1.12
C TYR A 23 -5.65 -6.00 2.20
N ALA A 24 -5.04 -5.82 3.37
CA ALA A 24 -5.64 -4.99 4.42
C ALA A 24 -5.79 -3.53 3.98
N PHE A 25 -4.76 -2.99 3.31
CA PHE A 25 -4.79 -1.66 2.72
C PHE A 25 -5.95 -1.53 1.73
N ALA A 26 -6.11 -2.51 0.84
CA ALA A 26 -7.21 -2.51 -0.14
C ALA A 26 -8.58 -2.53 0.54
N VAL A 27 -8.76 -3.35 1.57
CA VAL A 27 -10.01 -3.40 2.34
C VAL A 27 -10.31 -2.04 2.98
N ALA A 28 -9.30 -1.41 3.59
CA ALA A 28 -9.47 -0.09 4.20
C ALA A 28 -9.87 0.96 3.15
N ALA A 29 -9.19 0.99 2.01
CA ALA A 29 -9.49 1.94 0.94
C ALA A 29 -10.90 1.71 0.37
N ALA A 30 -11.34 0.47 0.29
CA ALA A 30 -12.66 0.13 -0.23
C ALA A 30 -13.80 0.49 0.73
N THR A 31 -13.55 0.52 2.05
CA THR A 31 -14.62 0.58 3.05
C THR A 31 -14.61 1.85 3.89
N VAL A 32 -13.44 2.32 4.34
CA VAL A 32 -13.35 3.41 5.32
C VAL A 32 -13.93 4.73 4.80
N PRO A 33 -13.70 5.15 3.55
CA PRO A 33 -14.30 6.40 3.06
C PRO A 33 -15.83 6.42 3.16
N THR A 34 -16.49 5.29 2.92
CA THR A 34 -17.94 5.16 3.09
C THR A 34 -18.33 5.32 4.55
N LEU A 35 -17.57 4.71 5.47
CA LEU A 35 -17.84 4.81 6.91
C LEU A 35 -17.61 6.23 7.43
N LEU A 36 -16.73 7.00 6.79
CA LEU A 36 -16.46 8.40 7.12
C LEU A 36 -17.45 9.36 6.45
N ASP A 37 -18.39 8.85 5.70
CA ASP A 37 -19.39 9.64 4.98
C ASP A 37 -18.73 10.66 4.04
N ALA A 38 -17.68 10.22 3.34
CA ALA A 38 -16.93 11.05 2.42
C ALA A 38 -17.76 11.38 1.16
N ASP A 39 -17.32 12.39 0.40
CA ASP A 39 -17.92 12.73 -0.89
C ASP A 39 -17.93 11.48 -1.80
N LYS A 40 -19.00 11.33 -2.58
CA LYS A 40 -19.17 10.17 -3.47
C LYS A 40 -18.02 10.00 -4.46
N LYS A 41 -17.43 11.11 -4.94
CA LYS A 41 -16.28 11.06 -5.84
C LYS A 41 -15.04 10.55 -5.12
N VAL A 42 -14.86 10.93 -3.86
CA VAL A 42 -13.76 10.47 -3.00
C VAL A 42 -13.90 8.97 -2.76
N ILE A 43 -15.09 8.51 -2.40
CA ILE A 43 -15.37 7.08 -2.21
C ILE A 43 -15.00 6.30 -3.46
N ARG A 44 -15.44 6.78 -4.64
CA ARG A 44 -15.14 6.11 -5.92
C ARG A 44 -13.64 6.06 -6.20
N ILE A 45 -12.91 7.15 -5.94
CA ILE A 45 -11.46 7.19 -6.13
C ILE A 45 -10.79 6.09 -5.30
N TYR A 46 -11.14 5.99 -4.01
CA TYR A 46 -10.54 4.97 -3.15
C TYR A 46 -10.97 3.56 -3.50
N GLN A 47 -12.17 3.37 -4.02
CA GLN A 47 -12.59 2.05 -4.53
C GLN A 47 -11.75 1.64 -5.74
N ILE A 48 -11.40 2.58 -6.62
CA ILE A 48 -10.49 2.32 -7.74
C ILE A 48 -9.09 1.99 -7.23
N VAL A 49 -8.58 2.76 -6.26
CA VAL A 49 -7.29 2.48 -5.61
C VAL A 49 -7.31 1.07 -5.00
N ALA A 50 -8.35 0.74 -4.27
CA ALA A 50 -8.52 -0.58 -3.63
C ALA A 50 -8.51 -1.71 -4.66
N GLY A 51 -9.26 -1.54 -5.74
CA GLY A 51 -9.31 -2.53 -6.82
C GLY A 51 -7.95 -2.73 -7.48
N GLY A 52 -7.21 -1.65 -7.71
CA GLY A 52 -5.86 -1.70 -8.27
C GLY A 52 -4.88 -2.41 -7.36
N VAL A 53 -4.84 -2.04 -6.08
CA VAL A 53 -3.96 -2.66 -5.08
C VAL A 53 -4.29 -4.14 -4.93
N PHE A 54 -5.56 -4.48 -4.83
CA PHE A 54 -5.99 -5.88 -4.76
C PHE A 54 -5.52 -6.65 -5.99
N LEU A 55 -5.72 -6.08 -7.18
CA LEU A 55 -5.40 -6.76 -8.43
C LEU A 55 -3.91 -7.05 -8.56
N TYR A 56 -3.04 -6.04 -8.44
CA TYR A 56 -1.62 -6.31 -8.59
C TYR A 56 -1.06 -7.10 -7.40
N GLY A 57 -1.64 -6.96 -6.21
CA GLY A 57 -1.30 -7.79 -5.05
C GLY A 57 -1.64 -9.26 -5.28
N ALA A 58 -2.83 -9.53 -5.79
CA ALA A 58 -3.27 -10.90 -6.09
C ALA A 58 -2.46 -11.54 -7.22
N LEU A 59 -1.83 -10.75 -8.08
CA LEU A 59 -1.03 -11.24 -9.20
C LEU A 59 0.48 -11.22 -8.93
N SER A 60 0.91 -10.78 -7.76
CA SER A 60 2.34 -10.68 -7.43
C SER A 60 2.86 -11.97 -6.79
N LYS A 61 4.17 -12.21 -6.94
CA LYS A 61 4.82 -13.44 -6.48
C LYS A 61 5.06 -13.45 -4.98
N HIS A 62 4.00 -13.68 -4.22
CA HIS A 62 4.06 -13.94 -2.78
C HIS A 62 3.09 -15.06 -2.42
N ARG A 63 3.20 -15.57 -1.20
CA ARG A 63 2.46 -16.74 -0.74
C ARG A 63 0.93 -16.62 -0.85
N TYR A 64 0.41 -15.42 -0.68
CA TYR A 64 -1.03 -15.16 -0.65
C TYR A 64 -1.61 -14.71 -1.99
N ALA A 65 -0.82 -14.82 -3.07
CA ALA A 65 -1.27 -14.46 -4.40
C ALA A 65 -2.30 -15.46 -4.93
N LEU A 66 -3.25 -14.97 -5.71
CA LEU A 66 -4.17 -15.82 -6.45
C LEU A 66 -3.50 -16.41 -7.68
N LYS A 67 -2.66 -15.62 -8.37
CA LYS A 67 -1.88 -16.05 -9.52
C LYS A 67 -0.54 -15.31 -9.52
N PRO A 68 0.55 -15.95 -9.06
CA PRO A 68 1.83 -15.26 -8.89
C PRO A 68 2.57 -15.10 -10.22
N VAL A 69 2.33 -14.00 -10.91
CA VAL A 69 2.95 -13.68 -12.22
C VAL A 69 3.82 -12.43 -12.18
N ILE A 70 3.55 -11.46 -11.30
CA ILE A 70 4.31 -10.22 -11.21
C ILE A 70 5.47 -10.39 -10.24
N PRO A 71 6.74 -10.22 -10.67
CA PRO A 71 7.87 -10.26 -9.75
C PRO A 71 7.76 -9.17 -8.68
N MET A 72 8.28 -9.43 -7.48
CA MET A 72 8.19 -8.46 -6.38
C MET A 72 8.94 -7.16 -6.67
N ASP A 73 9.99 -7.18 -7.51
CA ASP A 73 10.63 -5.94 -7.96
C ASP A 73 9.66 -5.04 -8.74
N ALA A 74 8.86 -5.64 -9.62
CA ALA A 74 7.84 -4.90 -10.37
C ALA A 74 6.72 -4.42 -9.44
N HIS A 75 6.31 -5.27 -8.50
CA HIS A 75 5.31 -4.92 -7.49
C HIS A 75 5.75 -3.68 -6.70
N ARG A 76 7.01 -3.65 -6.26
CA ARG A 76 7.56 -2.49 -5.53
C ARG A 76 7.46 -1.20 -6.34
N LYS A 77 7.74 -1.25 -7.63
CA LYS A 77 7.63 -0.08 -8.52
C LYS A 77 6.18 0.37 -8.65
N ILE A 78 5.25 -0.56 -8.73
CA ILE A 78 3.82 -0.27 -8.77
C ILE A 78 3.38 0.38 -7.45
N ASP A 79 3.85 -0.13 -6.32
CA ASP A 79 3.59 0.45 -5.01
C ASP A 79 4.05 1.91 -4.95
N LEU A 80 5.27 2.19 -5.40
CA LEU A 80 5.80 3.56 -5.38
C LEU A 80 4.97 4.49 -6.26
N ALA A 81 4.53 4.03 -7.42
CA ALA A 81 3.64 4.79 -8.28
C ALA A 81 2.28 5.04 -7.61
N ASN A 82 1.72 4.01 -6.97
CA ASN A 82 0.45 4.10 -6.25
C ASN A 82 0.54 5.09 -5.07
N LEU A 83 1.61 5.01 -4.28
CA LEU A 83 1.83 5.92 -3.15
C LEU A 83 2.03 7.36 -3.62
N THR A 84 2.70 7.57 -4.75
CA THR A 84 2.81 8.89 -5.37
C THR A 84 1.44 9.44 -5.72
N GLY A 85 0.58 8.63 -6.32
CA GLY A 85 -0.79 9.00 -6.62
C GLY A 85 -1.58 9.37 -5.36
N ILE A 86 -1.45 8.59 -4.30
CA ILE A 86 -2.12 8.87 -3.01
C ILE A 86 -1.59 10.17 -2.41
N ALA A 87 -0.28 10.42 -2.48
CA ALA A 87 0.29 11.69 -2.02
C ALA A 87 -0.32 12.88 -2.77
N LEU A 88 -0.49 12.77 -4.08
CA LEU A 88 -1.12 13.81 -4.91
C LEU A 88 -2.60 14.02 -4.55
N LEU A 89 -3.29 12.98 -4.11
CA LEU A 89 -4.68 13.09 -3.66
C LEU A 89 -4.84 14.04 -2.46
N SER A 90 -3.79 14.25 -1.67
CA SER A 90 -3.82 15.21 -0.57
C SER A 90 -4.10 16.64 -1.04
N GLY A 91 -3.82 16.96 -2.30
CA GLY A 91 -4.10 18.25 -2.91
C GLY A 91 -5.49 18.34 -3.56
N TYR A 92 -6.18 17.22 -3.71
CA TYR A 92 -7.51 17.20 -4.31
C TYR A 92 -8.51 17.90 -3.36
N LYS A 93 -9.23 18.89 -3.88
CA LYS A 93 -10.06 19.79 -3.07
C LYS A 93 -11.06 19.05 -2.16
N LYS A 94 -11.71 18.01 -2.68
CA LYS A 94 -12.70 17.23 -1.92
C LYS A 94 -12.09 16.40 -0.79
N ILE A 95 -10.80 16.13 -0.86
CA ILE A 95 -10.04 15.48 0.21
C ILE A 95 -9.42 16.55 1.11
N ARG A 96 -8.72 17.52 0.52
CA ARG A 96 -8.00 18.55 1.26
C ARG A 96 -8.89 19.36 2.20
N LYS A 97 -10.14 19.64 1.79
CA LYS A 97 -11.07 20.45 2.57
C LYS A 97 -11.96 19.64 3.52
N ASP A 98 -11.90 18.33 3.48
CA ASP A 98 -12.60 17.45 4.40
C ASP A 98 -11.59 16.82 5.36
N ASN A 99 -11.60 17.24 6.62
CA ASN A 99 -10.62 16.79 7.61
C ASN A 99 -10.56 15.28 7.77
N LYS A 100 -11.71 14.60 7.70
CA LYS A 100 -11.75 13.13 7.83
C LYS A 100 -11.11 12.45 6.64
N SER A 101 -11.42 12.91 5.42
CA SER A 101 -10.84 12.37 4.20
C SER A 101 -9.33 12.65 4.12
N LEU A 102 -8.91 13.85 4.51
CA LEU A 102 -7.49 14.20 4.53
C LEU A 102 -6.73 13.35 5.53
N ALA A 103 -7.27 13.19 6.75
CA ALA A 103 -6.66 12.35 7.78
C ALA A 103 -6.54 10.90 7.32
N PHE A 104 -7.59 10.37 6.69
CA PHE A 104 -7.56 9.01 6.14
C PHE A 104 -6.50 8.89 5.04
N ASN A 105 -6.44 9.87 4.12
CA ASN A 105 -5.46 9.84 3.03
C ASN A 105 -4.03 9.86 3.55
N LEU A 106 -3.74 10.69 4.55
CA LEU A 106 -2.42 10.78 5.16
C LEU A 106 -2.06 9.51 5.93
N ALA A 107 -3.04 8.91 6.63
CA ALA A 107 -2.84 7.64 7.32
C ALA A 107 -2.55 6.51 6.33
N LEU A 108 -3.32 6.43 5.25
CA LEU A 108 -3.15 5.42 4.22
C LEU A 108 -1.78 5.56 3.55
N LEU A 109 -1.38 6.79 3.22
CA LEU A 109 -0.07 7.09 2.66
C LEU A 109 1.05 6.67 3.62
N GLY A 110 0.94 7.02 4.90
CA GLY A 110 1.94 6.69 5.92
C GLY A 110 2.09 5.18 6.10
N ILE A 111 0.99 4.47 6.19
CA ILE A 111 0.99 2.99 6.31
C ILE A 111 1.64 2.37 5.07
N GLY A 112 1.29 2.85 3.88
CA GLY A 112 1.87 2.34 2.64
C GLY A 112 3.37 2.58 2.55
N ILE A 113 3.85 3.77 2.93
CA ILE A 113 5.27 4.10 2.96
C ILE A 113 6.01 3.17 3.93
N VAL A 114 5.50 3.00 5.13
CA VAL A 114 6.11 2.13 6.16
C VAL A 114 6.16 0.69 5.65
N ASN A 115 5.08 0.21 5.04
CA ASN A 115 5.04 -1.14 4.49
C ASN A 115 6.14 -1.36 3.44
N VAL A 116 6.32 -0.41 2.52
CA VAL A 116 7.37 -0.49 1.49
C VAL A 116 8.77 -0.41 2.11
N MET A 117 8.98 0.50 3.06
CA MET A 117 10.29 0.73 3.67
C MET A 117 10.74 -0.43 4.55
N LEU A 118 9.81 -1.07 5.26
CA LEU A 118 10.13 -2.16 6.18
C LEU A 118 10.16 -3.54 5.51
N THR A 119 9.86 -3.62 4.23
CA THR A 119 9.86 -4.90 3.51
C THR A 119 11.26 -5.24 3.02
N ASP A 120 11.68 -6.45 3.27
CA ASP A 120 12.92 -7.01 2.71
C ASP A 120 12.62 -7.56 1.31
N TRP A 121 12.82 -6.71 0.31
CA TRP A 121 12.53 -7.03 -1.09
C TRP A 121 13.48 -8.09 -1.68
N ASN A 122 14.60 -8.35 -1.00
CA ASN A 122 15.56 -9.35 -1.42
C ASN A 122 15.26 -10.74 -0.85
N ASN A 123 14.31 -10.82 0.07
CA ASN A 123 13.90 -12.08 0.69
C ASN A 123 13.03 -12.88 -0.28
N LYS A 124 13.45 -14.09 -0.61
CA LYS A 124 12.73 -15.01 -1.50
C LYS A 124 12.01 -16.07 -0.68
N THR A 125 10.95 -15.69 0.00
CA THR A 125 10.23 -16.59 0.89
C THR A 125 9.11 -17.38 0.21
N THR A 126 8.85 -17.11 -1.04
CA THR A 126 7.82 -17.83 -1.80
C THR A 126 8.40 -18.90 -2.70
#